data_cd443980f57aa83e4a2614aff767ae58
#
_entry.id   cd443980f57aa83e4a2614aff767ae58
#
_cell.length_a   1.000
_cell.length_b   1.000
_cell.length_c   1.000
_cell.angle_alpha   90.00
_cell.angle_beta   90.00
_cell.angle_gamma   90.00
#
_symmetry.space_group_name_H-M   'P 1'
#
loop_
_entity.id
_entity.type
_entity.pdbx_description
1 polymer ?
#
loop_
_entity_poly.entity_id
_entity_poly.type
_entity_poly.pdbx_seq_one_letter_code
_entity_poly.pdbx_strand_id
1 'polypeptide(L)'
;WDVDYVMMPILLGFIGYIASIVGVFSMAILKNGDDPAVALRNTTFIGAGLFWLGGYGAIQSGLIGVEMGIMHSVVLGSIVGILIGLVTEYYTGIEPVMGVKTKAIPHIGEMSKTGPATNAIAGLSVGMMSTFVPVVLIALGILGANKLGGDTYGLYCIAMAAMGLSLIHISEPTRHKT
;
A
#
# COMPACT_ATOMS: atom_id res chain seq x y z
N TRP A 1 -19.63 2.25 -22.83
CA TRP A 1 -18.52 1.68 -22.07
C TRP A 1 -18.06 0.46 -22.84
N ASP A 2 -16.82 0.48 -23.33
CA ASP A 2 -16.24 -0.68 -23.99
C ASP A 2 -16.07 -1.77 -22.95
N VAL A 3 -16.29 -3.02 -23.35
CA VAL A 3 -16.22 -4.19 -22.46
C VAL A 3 -14.86 -4.28 -21.76
N ASP A 4 -13.80 -3.80 -22.40
CA ASP A 4 -12.44 -3.78 -21.87
C ASP A 4 -12.30 -2.97 -20.56
N TYR A 5 -12.99 -1.84 -20.44
CA TYR A 5 -12.98 -1.02 -19.22
C TYR A 5 -13.69 -1.72 -18.04
N VAL A 6 -14.69 -2.54 -18.32
CA VAL A 6 -15.39 -3.34 -17.29
C VAL A 6 -14.57 -4.56 -16.89
N MET A 7 -13.87 -5.16 -17.84
CA MET A 7 -13.05 -6.36 -17.62
C MET A 7 -11.71 -6.04 -16.93
N MET A 8 -11.18 -4.82 -17.12
CA MET A 8 -9.88 -4.42 -16.57
C MET A 8 -9.76 -4.61 -15.05
N PRO A 9 -10.68 -4.13 -14.19
CA PRO A 9 -10.57 -4.34 -12.75
C PRO A 9 -10.59 -5.83 -12.37
N ILE A 10 -11.38 -6.65 -13.05
CA ILE A 10 -11.48 -8.09 -12.77
C ILE A 10 -10.15 -8.76 -13.10
N LEU A 11 -9.55 -8.45 -14.24
CA LEU A 11 -8.30 -9.04 -14.69
C LEU A 11 -7.12 -8.59 -13.85
N LEU A 12 -7.07 -7.30 -13.47
CA LEU A 12 -6.07 -6.79 -12.52
C LEU A 12 -6.23 -7.41 -11.13
N GLY A 13 -7.47 -7.65 -10.67
CA GLY A 13 -7.73 -8.37 -9.43
C GLY A 13 -7.19 -9.79 -9.47
N PHE A 14 -7.35 -10.50 -10.58
CA PHE A 14 -6.82 -11.84 -10.78
C PHE A 14 -5.26 -11.84 -10.82
N ILE A 15 -4.66 -10.89 -11.53
CA ILE A 15 -3.19 -10.71 -11.56
C ILE A 15 -2.67 -10.39 -10.14
N GLY A 16 -3.36 -9.50 -9.40
CA GLY A 16 -3.02 -9.15 -8.03
C GLY A 16 -3.10 -10.35 -7.09
N TYR A 17 -4.10 -11.19 -7.26
CA TYR A 17 -4.25 -12.43 -6.49
C TYR A 17 -3.08 -13.39 -6.73
N ILE A 18 -2.69 -13.61 -7.99
CA ILE A 18 -1.52 -14.45 -8.33
C ILE A 18 -0.23 -13.83 -7.76
N ALA A 19 -0.05 -12.52 -7.93
CA ALA A 19 1.11 -11.81 -7.39
C ALA A 19 1.20 -11.92 -5.86
N SER A 20 0.06 -11.87 -5.17
CA SER A 20 -0.04 -12.06 -3.72
C SER A 20 0.38 -13.48 -3.30
N ILE A 21 -0.11 -14.51 -3.99
CA ILE A 21 0.27 -15.90 -3.72
C ILE A 21 1.79 -16.07 -3.87
N VAL A 22 2.37 -15.58 -4.96
CA VAL A 22 3.82 -15.64 -5.19
C VAL A 22 4.58 -14.84 -4.12
N GLY A 23 4.06 -13.68 -3.73
CA GLY A 23 4.59 -12.87 -2.62
C GLY A 23 4.63 -13.66 -1.31
N VAL A 24 3.55 -14.34 -0.95
CA VAL A 24 3.51 -15.19 0.27
C VAL A 24 4.51 -16.35 0.19
N PHE A 25 4.63 -17.01 -0.96
CA PHE A 25 5.65 -18.05 -1.14
C PHE A 25 7.07 -17.51 -1.06
N SER A 26 7.33 -16.27 -1.53
CA SER A 26 8.65 -15.64 -1.41
C SER A 26 9.04 -15.41 0.05
N MET A 27 8.07 -15.22 0.95
CA MET A 27 8.32 -15.10 2.39
C MET A 27 8.91 -16.37 2.98
N ALA A 28 8.54 -17.55 2.48
CA ALA A 28 9.09 -18.82 2.93
C ALA A 28 10.61 -18.95 2.63
N ILE A 29 11.07 -18.28 1.56
CA ILE A 29 12.47 -18.23 1.14
C ILE A 29 13.23 -17.16 1.91
N LEU A 30 12.59 -16.00 2.16
CA LEU A 30 13.16 -14.86 2.87
C LEU A 30 13.18 -15.02 4.40
N LYS A 31 12.51 -16.04 4.94
CA LYS A 31 12.37 -16.33 6.37
C LYS A 31 13.68 -16.59 7.11
N ASN A 32 14.80 -16.71 6.41
CA ASN A 32 16.13 -16.93 6.97
C ASN A 32 16.81 -15.65 7.50
N GLY A 33 16.12 -14.50 7.48
CA GLY A 33 16.59 -13.24 8.06
C GLY A 33 16.13 -13.06 9.51
N ASP A 34 16.91 -12.30 10.29
CA ASP A 34 16.69 -12.11 11.73
C ASP A 34 15.44 -11.28 12.08
N ASP A 35 14.81 -10.57 11.10
CA ASP A 35 13.69 -9.62 11.32
C ASP A 35 12.44 -9.97 10.52
N PRO A 36 11.35 -10.43 11.19
CA PRO A 36 10.07 -10.73 10.55
C PRO A 36 9.42 -9.53 9.84
N ALA A 37 9.60 -8.32 10.38
CA ALA A 37 9.04 -7.09 9.82
C ALA A 37 9.68 -6.74 8.46
N VAL A 38 10.99 -6.93 8.35
CA VAL A 38 11.73 -6.73 7.10
C VAL A 38 11.32 -7.74 6.04
N ALA A 39 11.13 -9.01 6.43
CA ALA A 39 10.67 -10.05 5.52
C ALA A 39 9.28 -9.75 4.98
N LEU A 40 8.36 -9.30 5.83
CA LEU A 40 7.00 -8.93 5.44
C LEU A 40 6.99 -7.75 4.47
N ARG A 41 7.77 -6.70 4.76
CA ARG A 41 7.91 -5.53 3.89
C ARG A 41 8.49 -5.89 2.52
N ASN A 42 9.52 -6.73 2.48
CA ASN A 42 10.12 -7.18 1.23
C ASN A 42 9.12 -8.01 0.39
N THR A 43 8.29 -8.82 1.02
CA THR A 43 7.21 -9.57 0.38
C THR A 43 6.21 -8.62 -0.30
N THR A 44 5.84 -7.52 0.36
CA THR A 44 4.95 -6.50 -0.22
C THR A 44 5.58 -5.83 -1.46
N PHE A 45 6.87 -5.49 -1.42
CA PHE A 45 7.57 -4.93 -2.59
C PHE A 45 7.66 -5.93 -3.76
N ILE A 46 7.91 -7.21 -3.48
CA ILE A 46 7.93 -8.26 -4.50
C ILE A 46 6.55 -8.42 -5.12
N GLY A 47 5.50 -8.49 -4.29
CA GLY A 47 4.11 -8.57 -4.75
C GLY A 47 3.71 -7.38 -5.63
N ALA A 48 4.05 -6.17 -5.22
CA ALA A 48 3.80 -4.96 -6.01
C ALA A 48 4.54 -4.97 -7.35
N GLY A 49 5.81 -5.37 -7.35
CA GLY A 49 6.61 -5.49 -8.59
C GLY A 49 6.01 -6.50 -9.57
N LEU A 50 5.61 -7.67 -9.09
CA LEU A 50 4.96 -8.70 -9.90
C LEU A 50 3.59 -8.23 -10.42
N PHE A 51 2.82 -7.54 -9.61
CA PHE A 51 1.56 -6.95 -10.00
C PHE A 51 1.73 -5.92 -11.12
N TRP A 52 2.73 -5.03 -11.03
CA TRP A 52 3.01 -4.06 -12.06
C TRP A 52 3.46 -4.73 -13.37
N LEU A 53 4.38 -5.70 -13.29
CA LEU A 53 4.83 -6.45 -14.46
C LEU A 53 3.68 -7.21 -15.13
N GLY A 54 2.83 -7.86 -14.35
CA GLY A 54 1.64 -8.56 -14.85
C GLY A 54 0.63 -7.62 -15.51
N GLY A 55 0.35 -6.48 -14.89
CA GLY A 55 -0.56 -5.46 -15.43
C GLY A 55 -0.07 -4.84 -16.74
N TYR A 56 1.19 -4.42 -16.78
CA TYR A 56 1.80 -3.93 -18.03
C TYR A 56 1.86 -5.01 -19.11
N GLY A 57 2.20 -6.25 -18.76
CA GLY A 57 2.22 -7.38 -19.67
C GLY A 57 0.85 -7.68 -20.27
N ALA A 58 -0.22 -7.60 -19.48
CA ALA A 58 -1.60 -7.81 -19.95
C ALA A 58 -2.05 -6.75 -20.97
N ILE A 59 -1.67 -5.50 -20.77
CA ILE A 59 -1.97 -4.42 -21.72
C ILE A 59 -1.13 -4.58 -23.00
N GLN A 60 0.17 -4.84 -22.88
CA GLN A 60 1.05 -5.00 -24.05
C GLN A 60 0.72 -6.24 -24.90
N SER A 61 0.23 -7.30 -24.29
CA SER A 61 -0.20 -8.51 -25.02
C SER A 61 -1.52 -8.32 -25.77
N GLY A 62 -2.19 -7.17 -25.62
CA GLY A 62 -3.47 -6.88 -26.25
C GLY A 62 -4.66 -7.62 -25.63
N LEU A 63 -4.47 -8.21 -24.44
CA LEU A 63 -5.56 -8.85 -23.67
C LEU A 63 -6.61 -7.83 -23.23
N ILE A 64 -6.21 -6.56 -23.08
CA ILE A 64 -7.09 -5.45 -22.69
C ILE A 64 -6.76 -4.24 -23.55
N GLY A 65 -7.76 -3.74 -24.27
CA GLY A 65 -7.65 -2.55 -25.15
C GLY A 65 -7.88 -1.23 -24.41
N VAL A 66 -7.18 -0.99 -23.27
CA VAL A 66 -7.32 0.25 -22.51
C VAL A 66 -6.11 1.17 -22.66
N GLU A 67 -6.32 2.45 -22.42
CA GLU A 67 -5.26 3.45 -22.46
C GLU A 67 -4.21 3.20 -21.35
N MET A 68 -2.94 3.39 -21.70
CA MET A 68 -1.81 3.25 -20.79
C MET A 68 -1.90 4.19 -19.55
N GLY A 69 -2.58 5.34 -19.70
CA GLY A 69 -2.84 6.29 -18.63
C GLY A 69 -3.57 5.67 -17.42
N ILE A 70 -4.46 4.71 -17.69
CA ILE A 70 -5.22 4.01 -16.65
C ILE A 70 -4.29 3.10 -15.83
N MET A 71 -3.37 2.40 -16.50
CA MET A 71 -2.38 1.59 -15.78
C MET A 71 -1.45 2.45 -14.92
N HIS A 72 -1.05 3.63 -15.41
CA HIS A 72 -0.27 4.57 -14.60
C HIS A 72 -1.02 5.01 -13.33
N SER A 73 -2.34 5.17 -13.38
CA SER A 73 -3.12 5.51 -12.19
C SER A 73 -3.20 4.34 -11.20
N VAL A 74 -3.25 3.09 -11.67
CA VAL A 74 -3.14 1.90 -10.81
C VAL A 74 -1.79 1.85 -10.11
N VAL A 75 -0.69 2.08 -10.84
CA VAL A 75 0.66 2.15 -10.27
C VAL A 75 0.78 3.29 -9.27
N LEU A 76 0.23 4.47 -9.57
CA LEU A 76 0.18 5.60 -8.64
C LEU A 76 -0.52 5.21 -7.33
N GLY A 77 -1.69 4.57 -7.42
CA GLY A 77 -2.43 4.08 -6.27
C GLY A 77 -1.62 3.08 -5.44
N SER A 78 -0.93 2.16 -6.11
CA SER A 78 -0.04 1.18 -5.47
C SER A 78 1.11 1.85 -4.71
N ILE A 79 1.75 2.86 -5.31
CA ILE A 79 2.84 3.62 -4.67
C ILE A 79 2.30 4.36 -3.44
N VAL A 80 1.14 5.00 -3.55
CA VAL A 80 0.48 5.67 -2.42
C VAL A 80 0.20 4.66 -1.30
N GLY A 81 -0.29 3.46 -1.63
CA GLY A 81 -0.52 2.38 -0.66
C GLY A 81 0.74 1.96 0.08
N ILE A 82 1.85 1.74 -0.64
CA ILE A 82 3.16 1.42 -0.05
C ILE A 82 3.63 2.53 0.89
N LEU A 83 3.52 3.80 0.48
CA LEU A 83 3.92 4.93 1.31
C LEU A 83 3.07 5.03 2.58
N ILE A 84 1.77 4.82 2.49
CA ILE A 84 0.88 4.78 3.65
C ILE A 84 1.29 3.64 4.60
N GLY A 85 1.59 2.46 4.08
CA GLY A 85 2.08 1.32 4.86
C GLY A 85 3.36 1.65 5.61
N LEU A 86 4.36 2.24 4.94
CA LEU A 86 5.62 2.66 5.56
C LEU A 86 5.43 3.73 6.65
N VAL A 87 4.55 4.70 6.41
CA VAL A 87 4.21 5.72 7.42
C VAL A 87 3.52 5.08 8.62
N THR A 88 2.59 4.18 8.37
CA THR A 88 1.90 3.45 9.45
C THR A 88 2.89 2.62 10.27
N GLU A 89 3.79 1.89 9.60
CA GLU A 89 4.87 1.12 10.26
C GLU A 89 5.76 2.03 11.12
N TYR A 90 6.10 3.24 10.64
CA TYR A 90 6.89 4.21 11.40
C TYR A 90 6.21 4.64 12.70
N TYR A 91 4.88 4.85 12.69
CA TYR A 91 4.15 5.30 13.87
C TYR A 91 3.76 4.16 14.83
N THR A 92 3.69 2.92 14.34
CA THR A 92 3.26 1.75 15.13
C THR A 92 4.41 0.80 15.48
N GLY A 93 5.54 0.88 14.78
CA GLY A 93 6.72 0.04 15.01
C GLY A 93 7.66 0.60 16.07
N ILE A 94 8.42 -0.30 16.68
CA ILE A 94 9.53 0.02 17.61
C ILE A 94 10.85 0.02 16.84
N GLU A 95 10.95 -0.80 15.80
CA GLU A 95 12.14 -0.98 15.00
C GLU A 95 12.32 0.11 13.94
N PRO A 96 13.57 0.35 13.49
CA PRO A 96 13.81 1.37 12.47
C PRO A 96 13.18 0.97 11.13
N VAL A 97 12.36 1.85 10.56
CA VAL A 97 11.78 1.67 9.23
C VAL A 97 12.74 2.24 8.20
N MET A 98 13.27 1.38 7.31
CA MET A 98 14.25 1.77 6.27
C MET A 98 15.46 2.57 6.81
N GLY A 99 15.93 2.26 8.02
CA GLY A 99 17.06 2.95 8.66
C GLY A 99 16.69 4.22 9.44
N VAL A 100 15.44 4.65 9.39
CA VAL A 100 14.93 5.79 10.18
C VAL A 100 14.44 5.28 11.54
N LYS A 101 15.04 5.75 12.62
CA LYS A 101 14.62 5.37 13.98
C LYS A 101 13.21 5.90 14.27
N THR A 102 12.31 5.00 14.65
CA THR A 102 10.97 5.33 15.11
C THR A 102 11.04 6.05 16.46
N LYS A 103 10.33 7.18 16.59
CA LYS A 103 10.29 7.97 17.83
C LYS A 103 8.92 7.96 18.48
N ALA A 104 7.88 7.53 17.77
CA ALA A 104 6.50 7.61 18.21
C ALA A 104 6.23 6.73 19.45
N ILE A 105 6.52 5.44 19.36
CA ILE A 105 6.31 4.49 20.47
C ILE A 105 7.24 4.75 21.65
N PRO A 106 8.56 4.99 21.46
CA PRO A 106 9.44 5.37 22.57
C PRO A 106 8.97 6.62 23.31
N HIS A 107 8.44 7.63 22.61
CA HIS A 107 7.87 8.82 23.23
C HIS A 107 6.67 8.51 24.13
N ILE A 108 5.74 7.65 23.67
CA ILE A 108 4.61 7.20 24.51
C ILE A 108 5.13 6.44 25.75
N GLY A 109 6.16 5.59 25.57
CA GLY A 109 6.81 4.86 26.67
C GLY A 109 7.44 5.78 27.72
N GLU A 110 8.05 6.90 27.31
CA GLU A 110 8.59 7.91 28.22
C GLU A 110 7.46 8.63 29.00
N MET A 111 6.39 9.00 28.30
CA MET A 111 5.24 9.66 28.93
C MET A 111 4.49 8.76 29.90
N SER A 112 4.55 7.43 29.72
CA SER A 112 3.95 6.49 30.68
C SER A 112 4.59 6.53 32.08
N LYS A 113 5.84 6.98 32.17
CA LYS A 113 6.54 7.15 33.46
C LYS A 113 6.02 8.34 34.28
N THR A 114 5.40 9.31 33.61
CA THR A 114 4.91 10.54 34.26
C THR A 114 3.49 10.42 34.79
N GLY A 115 2.72 9.42 34.31
CA GLY A 115 1.38 9.14 34.80
C GLY A 115 0.40 8.69 33.71
N PRO A 116 -0.78 8.15 34.11
CA PRO A 116 -1.74 7.61 33.15
C PRO A 116 -2.38 8.69 32.26
N ALA A 117 -2.57 9.90 32.77
CA ALA A 117 -3.14 11.00 31.99
C ALA A 117 -2.21 11.47 30.87
N THR A 118 -0.93 11.63 31.18
CA THR A 118 0.10 12.03 30.20
C THR A 118 0.33 10.96 29.14
N ASN A 119 0.27 9.68 29.52
CA ASN A 119 0.34 8.57 28.60
C ASN A 119 -0.85 8.56 27.61
N ALA A 120 -2.06 8.77 28.09
CA ALA A 120 -3.26 8.84 27.25
C ALA A 120 -3.19 10.01 26.26
N ILE A 121 -2.74 11.18 26.70
CA ILE A 121 -2.58 12.36 25.83
C ILE A 121 -1.49 12.12 24.79
N ALA A 122 -0.35 11.54 25.17
CA ALA A 122 0.72 11.21 24.24
C ALA A 122 0.27 10.20 23.18
N GLY A 123 -0.46 9.15 23.57
CA GLY A 123 -1.02 8.16 22.65
C GLY A 123 -2.01 8.79 21.67
N LEU A 124 -2.92 9.65 22.14
CA LEU A 124 -3.87 10.36 21.30
C LEU A 124 -3.14 11.30 20.31
N SER A 125 -2.16 12.04 20.78
CA SER A 125 -1.35 12.95 19.94
C SER A 125 -0.64 12.19 18.82
N VAL A 126 0.05 11.11 19.15
CA VAL A 126 0.74 10.25 18.14
C VAL A 126 -0.27 9.64 17.19
N GLY A 127 -1.43 9.17 17.67
CA GLY A 127 -2.50 8.65 16.83
C GLY A 127 -3.03 9.68 15.83
N MET A 128 -3.26 10.90 16.26
CA MET A 128 -3.67 12.00 15.36
C MET A 128 -2.58 12.37 14.34
N MET A 129 -1.31 12.40 14.76
CA MET A 129 -0.19 12.65 13.84
C MET A 129 -0.03 11.54 12.80
N SER A 130 -0.29 10.28 13.17
CA SER A 130 -0.17 9.14 12.26
C SER A 130 -1.18 9.17 11.12
N THR A 131 -2.34 9.79 11.28
CA THR A 131 -3.38 9.88 10.24
C THR A 131 -3.17 11.04 9.27
N PHE A 132 -2.41 12.06 9.65
CA PHE A 132 -2.22 13.25 8.82
C PHE A 132 -1.53 12.93 7.48
N VAL A 133 -0.41 12.20 7.53
CA VAL A 133 0.36 11.89 6.31
C VAL A 133 -0.43 10.98 5.35
N PRO A 134 -1.09 9.89 5.80
CA PRO A 134 -1.97 9.09 4.94
C PRO A 134 -3.07 9.91 4.26
N VAL A 135 -3.73 10.81 4.98
CA VAL A 135 -4.80 11.66 4.40
C VAL A 135 -4.24 12.55 3.28
N VAL A 136 -3.09 13.18 3.49
CA VAL A 136 -2.44 13.99 2.45
C VAL A 136 -2.03 13.14 1.25
N LEU A 137 -1.48 11.95 1.47
CA LEU A 137 -1.09 11.02 0.40
C LEU A 137 -2.28 10.57 -0.42
N ILE A 138 -3.42 10.26 0.21
CA ILE A 138 -4.67 9.90 -0.49
C ILE A 138 -5.16 11.08 -1.33
N ALA A 139 -5.19 12.30 -0.76
CA ALA A 139 -5.60 13.49 -1.49
C ALA A 139 -4.73 13.74 -2.73
N LEU A 140 -3.41 13.62 -2.61
CA LEU A 140 -2.47 13.73 -3.73
C LEU A 140 -2.66 12.60 -4.74
N GLY A 141 -2.93 11.38 -4.28
CA GLY A 141 -3.25 10.22 -5.11
C GLY A 141 -4.49 10.44 -5.97
N ILE A 142 -5.56 10.96 -5.38
CA ILE A 142 -6.82 11.30 -6.08
C ILE A 142 -6.55 12.37 -7.16
N LEU A 143 -5.87 13.45 -6.82
CA LEU A 143 -5.54 14.51 -7.75
C LEU A 143 -4.64 14.03 -8.89
N GLY A 144 -3.66 13.20 -8.58
CA GLY A 144 -2.76 12.61 -9.57
C GLY A 144 -3.50 11.66 -10.52
N ALA A 145 -4.32 10.76 -9.99
CA ALA A 145 -5.11 9.82 -10.79
C ALA A 145 -6.10 10.55 -11.70
N ASN A 146 -6.76 11.60 -11.20
CA ASN A 146 -7.67 12.41 -12.00
C ASN A 146 -6.94 13.06 -13.20
N LYS A 147 -5.74 13.60 -12.97
CA LYS A 147 -4.93 14.18 -14.05
C LYS A 147 -4.48 13.16 -15.11
N LEU A 148 -4.17 11.94 -14.69
CA LEU A 148 -3.77 10.85 -15.58
C LEU A 148 -4.92 10.39 -16.50
N GLY A 149 -6.16 10.45 -16.01
CA GLY A 149 -7.35 10.11 -16.78
C GLY A 149 -7.91 11.24 -17.65
N GLY A 150 -7.43 12.47 -17.45
CA GLY A 150 -7.96 13.66 -18.12
C GLY A 150 -9.45 13.88 -17.89
N ASP A 151 -10.08 14.66 -18.78
CA ASP A 151 -11.50 15.05 -18.62
C ASP A 151 -12.47 13.88 -18.82
N THR A 152 -12.08 12.87 -19.58
CA THR A 152 -12.98 11.75 -19.95
C THR A 152 -12.94 10.61 -18.94
N TYR A 153 -11.76 10.22 -18.49
CA TYR A 153 -11.55 9.02 -17.66
C TYR A 153 -11.07 9.33 -16.23
N GLY A 154 -11.06 10.58 -15.81
CA GLY A 154 -10.53 10.99 -14.51
C GLY A 154 -11.14 10.23 -13.33
N LEU A 155 -12.47 10.12 -13.28
CA LEU A 155 -13.19 9.37 -12.22
C LEU A 155 -12.87 7.87 -12.27
N TYR A 156 -12.75 7.30 -13.46
CA TYR A 156 -12.38 5.90 -13.63
C TYR A 156 -10.94 5.66 -13.14
N CYS A 157 -10.01 6.55 -13.46
CA CYS A 157 -8.62 6.49 -12.98
C CYS A 157 -8.52 6.61 -11.46
N ILE A 158 -9.36 7.42 -10.81
CA ILE A 158 -9.44 7.47 -9.34
C ILE A 158 -9.88 6.12 -8.77
N ALA A 159 -10.90 5.50 -9.35
CA ALA A 159 -11.37 4.18 -8.92
C ALA A 159 -10.28 3.10 -9.12
N MET A 160 -9.59 3.14 -10.25
CA MET A 160 -8.49 2.22 -10.54
C MET A 160 -7.27 2.42 -9.63
N ALA A 161 -6.96 3.68 -9.27
CA ALA A 161 -5.92 3.98 -8.28
C ALA A 161 -6.30 3.44 -6.89
N ALA A 162 -7.56 3.59 -6.48
CA ALA A 162 -8.07 3.02 -5.22
C ALA A 162 -7.97 1.49 -5.21
N MET A 163 -8.23 0.83 -6.34
CA MET A 163 -8.03 -0.61 -6.50
C MET A 163 -6.54 -0.98 -6.36
N GLY A 164 -5.64 -0.25 -7.02
CA GLY A 164 -4.18 -0.44 -6.90
C GLY A 164 -3.69 -0.33 -5.45
N LEU A 165 -4.22 0.63 -4.69
CA LEU A 165 -3.95 0.79 -3.27
C LEU A 165 -4.45 -0.41 -2.44
N SER A 166 -5.64 -0.92 -2.74
CA SER A 166 -6.26 -2.04 -2.01
C SER A 166 -5.56 -3.37 -2.27
N LEU A 167 -5.14 -3.64 -3.51
CA LEU A 167 -4.53 -4.91 -3.91
C LEU A 167 -3.20 -5.19 -3.21
N ILE A 168 -2.46 -4.16 -2.83
CA ILE A 168 -1.20 -4.31 -2.07
C ILE A 168 -1.46 -4.77 -0.64
N HIS A 169 -2.56 -4.34 -0.02
CA HIS A 169 -2.92 -4.73 1.34
C HIS A 169 -3.48 -6.16 1.45
N ILE A 170 -3.86 -6.81 0.35
CA ILE A 170 -4.32 -8.21 0.36
C ILE A 170 -3.20 -9.18 0.76
N SER A 171 -1.94 -8.81 0.56
CA SER A 171 -0.78 -9.62 0.95
C SER A 171 -0.43 -9.52 2.44
N GLU A 172 -1.02 -8.62 3.20
CA GLU A 172 -0.81 -8.55 4.65
C GLU A 172 -1.61 -9.67 5.35
N PRO A 173 -0.93 -10.65 5.98
CA PRO A 173 -1.63 -11.64 6.77
C PRO A 173 -2.27 -10.95 7.98
N THR A 174 -3.59 -10.94 8.04
CA THR A 174 -4.33 -10.55 9.25
C THR A 174 -3.80 -11.39 10.40
N ARG A 175 -3.14 -10.73 11.36
CA ARG A 175 -2.62 -11.35 12.56
C ARG A 175 -3.80 -11.72 13.45
N HIS A 176 -4.42 -12.87 13.19
CA HIS A 176 -5.28 -13.48 14.18
C HIS A 176 -4.40 -13.96 15.34
N LYS A 177 -4.39 -13.18 16.41
CA LYS A 177 -3.94 -13.69 17.71
C LYS A 177 -4.98 -14.70 18.16
N THR A 178 -4.62 -15.95 18.12
CA THR A 178 -5.22 -16.97 18.97
C THR A 178 -4.71 -16.79 20.39
#